data_16b44515265b8399506ac2e12316c2a0
#
_entry.id   16b44515265b8399506ac2e12316c2a0
#
_cell.length_a   1.000
_cell.length_b   1.000
_cell.length_c   1.000
_cell.angle_alpha   90.00
_cell.angle_beta   90.00
_cell.angle_gamma   90.00
#
_symmetry.space_group_name_H-M   'P 1'
#
loop_
_entity.id
_entity.type
_entity.pdbx_description
1 polymer ?
#
loop_
_entity_poly.entity_id
_entity_poly.type
_entity_poly.pdbx_seq_one_letter_code
_entity_poly.pdbx_strand_id
1 'polypeptide(L)'
;MIIPGNDPRLKQVCKPFNFDVGYTMEDGSILSAEKLFYMLKEQMIANKGVGLSACQIGIMTRAFVIGNFTDPDSVISVFNPRIVTMNDDTVVYEEGCISYPGLFMKVKRPKEFEVRFSGWDGVAGTTMFKGYTARVFLHELDHLDGITFQSKASRFHLEQATNQLKKMNRIKKHA
;
A
#
# COMPACT_ATOMS: atom_id res chain seq x y z
N MET A 1 9.11 10.02 -5.84
CA MET A 1 9.22 9.05 -6.98
C MET A 1 8.86 7.67 -6.49
N ILE A 2 8.03 6.93 -7.24
CA ILE A 2 7.66 5.54 -6.89
C ILE A 2 8.81 4.60 -7.23
N ILE A 3 9.18 3.73 -6.29
CA ILE A 3 10.20 2.70 -6.54
C ILE A 3 9.58 1.52 -7.31
N PRO A 4 10.33 0.90 -8.24
CA PRO A 4 9.83 -0.19 -9.06
C PRO A 4 9.67 -1.48 -8.24
N GLY A 5 8.78 -2.36 -8.67
CA GLY A 5 8.42 -3.58 -7.95
C GLY A 5 9.53 -4.61 -7.73
N ASN A 6 10.66 -4.47 -8.43
CA ASN A 6 11.86 -5.30 -8.21
C ASN A 6 12.84 -4.71 -7.19
N ASP A 7 12.55 -3.53 -6.63
CA ASP A 7 13.39 -2.92 -5.59
C ASP A 7 13.36 -3.79 -4.32
N PRO A 8 14.53 -4.17 -3.76
CA PRO A 8 14.60 -5.05 -2.60
C PRO A 8 13.97 -4.45 -1.34
N ARG A 9 13.84 -3.12 -1.25
CA ARG A 9 13.18 -2.44 -0.12
C ARG A 9 11.73 -2.85 0.04
N LEU A 10 11.00 -3.18 -1.05
CA LEU A 10 9.62 -3.66 -0.98
C LEU A 10 9.45 -5.04 -0.33
N LYS A 11 10.55 -5.74 -0.04
CA LYS A 11 10.56 -7.04 0.66
C LYS A 11 11.08 -6.92 2.10
N GLN A 12 11.32 -5.70 2.58
CA GLN A 12 11.79 -5.45 3.93
C GLN A 12 10.62 -5.05 4.84
N VAL A 13 10.64 -5.51 6.09
CA VAL A 13 9.67 -5.09 7.10
C VAL A 13 9.98 -3.66 7.53
N CYS A 14 8.97 -2.80 7.45
CA CYS A 14 9.06 -1.41 7.84
C CYS A 14 9.10 -1.25 9.37
N LYS A 15 9.92 -0.32 9.85
CA LYS A 15 9.99 0.03 11.28
C LYS A 15 8.80 0.91 11.69
N PRO A 16 8.35 0.84 12.95
CA PRO A 16 7.34 1.76 13.47
C PRO A 16 7.77 3.22 13.26
N PHE A 17 6.80 4.09 12.92
CA PHE A 17 7.02 5.53 12.90
C PHE A 17 7.07 6.06 14.34
N ASN A 18 8.09 6.87 14.65
CA ASN A 18 8.21 7.53 15.94
C ASN A 18 7.67 8.96 15.83
N PHE A 19 6.56 9.26 16.52
CA PHE A 19 5.93 10.58 16.46
C PHE A 19 6.73 11.68 17.18
N ASP A 20 7.54 11.32 18.18
CA ASP A 20 8.33 12.29 18.95
C ASP A 20 9.56 12.77 18.17
N VAL A 21 10.14 11.90 17.36
CA VAL A 21 11.40 12.16 16.63
C VAL A 21 11.18 12.39 15.14
N GLY A 22 10.15 11.76 14.56
CA GLY A 22 9.95 11.69 13.11
C GLY A 22 10.79 10.58 12.45
N TYR A 23 10.88 10.64 11.14
CA TYR A 23 11.70 9.72 10.32
C TYR A 23 12.97 10.46 9.85
N THR A 24 14.14 9.91 10.16
CA THR A 24 15.43 10.48 9.71
C THR A 24 15.70 10.06 8.26
N MET A 25 15.79 11.02 7.37
CA MET A 25 16.12 10.84 5.96
C MET A 25 17.63 10.57 5.78
N GLU A 26 18.04 10.09 4.60
CA GLU A 26 19.45 9.80 4.29
C GLU A 26 20.36 11.05 4.39
N ASP A 27 19.82 12.24 4.11
CA ASP A 27 20.52 13.52 4.23
C ASP A 27 20.56 14.08 5.67
N GLY A 28 20.03 13.31 6.64
CA GLY A 28 19.96 13.71 8.05
C GLY A 28 18.76 14.60 8.40
N SER A 29 17.97 15.04 7.44
CA SER A 29 16.74 15.79 7.70
C SER A 29 15.67 14.95 8.39
N ILE A 30 14.79 15.60 9.17
CA ILE A 30 13.69 14.94 9.87
C ILE A 30 12.39 15.17 9.12
N LEU A 31 11.71 14.07 8.82
CA LEU A 31 10.41 14.07 8.20
C LEU A 31 9.33 13.84 9.26
N SER A 32 8.47 14.85 9.49
CA SER A 32 7.32 14.72 10.41
C SER A 32 6.23 13.83 9.81
N ALA A 33 5.33 13.33 10.67
CA ALA A 33 4.17 12.54 10.23
C ALA A 33 3.29 13.34 9.27
N GLU A 34 3.08 14.62 9.52
CA GLU A 34 2.30 15.51 8.65
C GLU A 34 2.93 15.63 7.25
N LYS A 35 4.23 15.92 7.18
CA LYS A 35 4.94 16.03 5.89
C LYS A 35 4.89 14.69 5.14
N LEU A 36 5.10 13.56 5.83
CA LEU A 36 5.01 12.24 5.23
C LEU A 36 3.60 11.96 4.67
N PHE A 37 2.56 12.33 5.42
CA PHE A 37 1.18 12.21 4.96
C PHE A 37 0.95 12.96 3.64
N TYR A 38 1.32 14.24 3.58
CA TYR A 38 1.14 15.03 2.36
C TYR A 38 1.97 14.50 1.19
N MET A 39 3.21 14.08 1.42
CA MET A 39 4.03 13.45 0.38
C MET A 39 3.39 12.18 -0.19
N LEU A 40 2.86 11.31 0.68
CA LEU A 40 2.16 10.08 0.25
C LEU A 40 0.87 10.42 -0.50
N LYS A 41 0.07 11.34 0.01
CA LYS A 41 -1.18 11.79 -0.61
C LYS A 41 -0.93 12.34 -2.03
N GLU A 42 0.03 13.23 -2.20
CA GLU A 42 0.41 13.77 -3.51
C GLU A 42 0.86 12.69 -4.49
N GLN A 43 1.74 11.79 -4.05
CA GLN A 43 2.24 10.70 -4.90
C GLN A 43 1.12 9.71 -5.26
N MET A 44 0.23 9.38 -4.32
CA MET A 44 -0.93 8.52 -4.57
C MET A 44 -1.84 9.12 -5.65
N ILE A 45 -2.21 10.40 -5.50
CA ILE A 45 -3.09 11.11 -6.43
C ILE A 45 -2.43 11.24 -7.82
N ALA A 46 -1.16 11.64 -7.88
CA ALA A 46 -0.41 11.79 -9.14
C ALA A 46 -0.32 10.47 -9.94
N ASN A 47 -0.30 9.33 -9.25
CA ASN A 47 -0.28 8.01 -9.86
C ASN A 47 -1.68 7.35 -9.98
N LYS A 48 -2.77 8.11 -9.71
CA LYS A 48 -4.16 7.64 -9.77
C LYS A 48 -4.40 6.38 -8.91
N GLY A 49 -3.72 6.32 -7.76
CA GLY A 49 -3.83 5.23 -6.81
C GLY A 49 -4.96 5.41 -5.82
N VAL A 50 -5.34 4.33 -5.16
CA VAL A 50 -6.31 4.30 -4.05
C VAL A 50 -5.65 4.01 -2.70
N GLY A 51 -4.35 3.72 -2.72
CA GLY A 51 -3.47 3.53 -1.58
C GLY A 51 -2.02 3.70 -1.99
N LEU A 52 -1.17 4.05 -1.02
CA LEU A 52 0.28 4.15 -1.21
C LEU A 52 1.01 4.04 0.12
N SER A 53 1.92 3.09 0.22
CA SER A 53 2.77 2.87 1.39
C SER A 53 4.09 3.64 1.32
N ALA A 54 4.60 4.05 2.47
CA ALA A 54 5.84 4.82 2.59
C ALA A 54 7.05 4.09 1.97
N CYS A 55 7.14 2.77 2.10
CA CYS A 55 8.21 1.99 1.46
C CYS A 55 8.18 2.08 -0.08
N GLN A 56 7.03 2.32 -0.72
CA GLN A 56 6.93 2.50 -2.16
C GLN A 56 7.51 3.83 -2.66
N ILE A 57 7.81 4.76 -1.77
CA ILE A 57 8.58 5.99 -2.06
C ILE A 57 9.96 5.97 -1.39
N GLY A 58 10.42 4.81 -0.92
CA GLY A 58 11.74 4.60 -0.34
C GLY A 58 11.86 4.92 1.15
N ILE A 59 10.77 5.28 1.84
CA ILE A 59 10.74 5.63 3.26
C ILE A 59 10.33 4.40 4.07
N MET A 60 11.29 3.75 4.74
CA MET A 60 11.11 2.44 5.37
C MET A 60 10.45 2.53 6.75
N THR A 61 9.25 3.11 6.82
CA THR A 61 8.49 3.27 8.05
C THR A 61 7.04 2.78 7.91
N ARG A 62 6.40 2.41 9.03
CA ARG A 62 5.03 1.89 9.05
C ARG A 62 4.00 3.00 8.90
N ALA A 63 3.88 3.50 7.68
CA ALA A 63 2.88 4.49 7.29
C ALA A 63 2.39 4.25 5.86
N PHE A 64 1.11 4.54 5.62
CA PHE A 64 0.51 4.59 4.29
C PHE A 64 -0.68 5.54 4.25
N VAL A 65 -1.18 5.81 3.07
CA VAL A 65 -2.44 6.52 2.83
C VAL A 65 -3.39 5.63 2.04
N ILE A 66 -4.68 5.79 2.28
CA ILE A 66 -5.76 5.19 1.47
C ILE A 66 -6.85 6.24 1.22
N GLY A 67 -7.50 6.17 0.06
CA GLY A 67 -8.57 7.09 -0.30
C GLY A 67 -8.88 7.05 -1.78
N ASN A 68 -9.61 8.05 -2.27
CA ASN A 68 -9.93 8.18 -3.68
C ASN A 68 -9.10 9.31 -4.32
N PHE A 69 -8.34 9.00 -5.37
CA PHE A 69 -7.54 10.00 -6.07
C PHE A 69 -8.38 11.10 -6.78
N THR A 70 -9.68 10.86 -7.01
CA THR A 70 -10.62 11.85 -7.54
C THR A 70 -11.27 12.70 -6.45
N ASP A 71 -11.09 12.34 -5.17
CA ASP A 71 -11.58 13.06 -4.00
C ASP A 71 -10.45 13.14 -2.95
N PRO A 72 -9.57 14.15 -3.07
CA PRO A 72 -8.43 14.30 -2.18
C PRO A 72 -8.78 14.41 -0.69
N ASP A 73 -9.97 14.87 -0.35
CA ASP A 73 -10.39 15.02 1.04
C ASP A 73 -10.82 13.70 1.69
N SER A 74 -11.08 12.68 0.89
CA SER A 74 -11.32 11.31 1.36
C SER A 74 -10.06 10.57 1.81
N VAL A 75 -8.86 11.13 1.55
CA VAL A 75 -7.59 10.45 1.84
C VAL A 75 -7.27 10.50 3.32
N ILE A 76 -7.18 9.34 3.93
CA ILE A 76 -6.78 9.19 5.33
C ILE A 76 -5.33 8.68 5.44
N SER A 77 -4.66 9.09 6.51
CA SER A 77 -3.34 8.59 6.90
C SER A 77 -3.48 7.44 7.88
N VAL A 78 -2.59 6.46 7.73
CA VAL A 78 -2.51 5.30 8.61
C VAL A 78 -1.06 5.12 9.05
N PHE A 79 -0.82 5.27 10.35
CA PHE A 79 0.48 5.08 10.98
C PHE A 79 0.42 3.95 12.01
N ASN A 80 1.46 3.11 12.01
CA ASN A 80 1.65 2.01 12.95
C ASN A 80 0.42 1.08 13.09
N PRO A 81 -0.20 0.63 11.98
CA PRO A 81 -1.40 -0.19 12.04
C PRO A 81 -1.13 -1.54 12.70
N ARG A 82 -2.12 -2.00 13.49
CA ARG A 82 -2.16 -3.33 14.12
C ARG A 82 -3.57 -3.91 14.01
N ILE A 83 -3.68 -5.07 13.37
CA ILE A 83 -4.95 -5.80 13.30
C ILE A 83 -5.36 -6.21 14.72
N VAL A 84 -6.62 -5.93 15.08
CA VAL A 84 -7.25 -6.31 16.35
C VAL A 84 -8.03 -7.62 16.17
N THR A 85 -8.92 -7.64 15.17
CA THR A 85 -9.68 -8.84 14.79
C THR A 85 -9.75 -8.96 13.28
N MET A 86 -9.86 -10.18 12.76
CA MET A 86 -9.99 -10.45 11.34
C MET A 86 -11.07 -11.51 11.12
N ASN A 87 -11.99 -11.23 10.22
CA ASN A 87 -13.03 -12.19 9.87
C ASN A 87 -12.46 -13.30 8.96
N ASP A 88 -12.93 -14.54 9.15
CA ASP A 88 -12.55 -15.69 8.32
C ASP A 88 -13.22 -15.65 6.93
N ASP A 89 -14.33 -14.91 6.79
CA ASP A 89 -15.00 -14.70 5.51
C ASP A 89 -14.08 -13.97 4.53
N THR A 90 -13.86 -14.61 3.39
CA THR A 90 -12.94 -14.09 2.37
C THR A 90 -13.65 -13.85 1.05
N VAL A 91 -13.07 -12.96 0.24
CA VAL A 91 -13.51 -12.65 -1.12
C VAL A 91 -12.31 -12.52 -2.06
N VAL A 92 -12.50 -12.94 -3.30
CA VAL A 92 -11.49 -12.85 -4.37
C VAL A 92 -11.83 -11.68 -5.27
N TYR A 93 -10.91 -10.69 -5.35
CA TYR A 93 -10.99 -9.59 -6.31
C TYR A 93 -9.65 -9.38 -7.00
N GLU A 94 -9.68 -8.64 -8.09
CA GLU A 94 -8.49 -8.19 -8.79
C GLU A 94 -7.79 -7.06 -8.02
N GLU A 95 -6.47 -7.16 -7.90
CA GLU A 95 -5.59 -6.14 -7.33
C GLU A 95 -4.51 -5.74 -8.33
N GLY A 96 -4.14 -4.47 -8.30
CA GLY A 96 -2.96 -3.92 -8.94
C GLY A 96 -2.12 -3.15 -7.93
N CYS A 97 -0.92 -2.75 -8.31
CA CYS A 97 -0.02 -1.99 -7.46
C CYS A 97 0.72 -0.93 -8.28
N ILE A 98 0.85 0.29 -7.74
CA ILE A 98 1.55 1.39 -8.41
C ILE A 98 3.01 1.02 -8.71
N SER A 99 3.67 0.27 -7.82
CA SER A 99 5.04 -0.22 -8.03
C SER A 99 5.16 -1.33 -9.10
N TYR A 100 4.04 -1.91 -9.55
CA TYR A 100 3.96 -2.97 -10.56
C TYR A 100 3.01 -2.57 -11.71
N PRO A 101 3.31 -1.54 -12.49
CA PRO A 101 2.39 -0.98 -13.47
C PRO A 101 1.95 -2.02 -14.51
N GLY A 102 0.63 -2.11 -14.70
CA GLY A 102 -0.01 -3.03 -15.66
C GLY A 102 -0.12 -4.48 -15.20
N LEU A 103 0.36 -4.82 -14.01
CA LEU A 103 0.19 -6.15 -13.43
C LEU A 103 -1.05 -6.18 -12.54
N PHE A 104 -2.04 -6.97 -12.94
CA PHE A 104 -3.27 -7.18 -12.19
C PHE A 104 -3.51 -8.67 -11.98
N MET A 105 -3.92 -9.06 -10.78
CA MET A 105 -4.21 -10.47 -10.48
C MET A 105 -5.23 -10.63 -9.37
N LYS A 106 -5.92 -11.78 -9.39
CA LYS A 106 -6.92 -12.12 -8.38
C LYS A 106 -6.24 -12.55 -7.08
N VAL A 107 -6.61 -11.86 -5.98
CA VAL A 107 -6.13 -12.13 -4.63
C VAL A 107 -7.30 -12.40 -3.70
N LYS A 108 -7.15 -13.42 -2.86
CA LYS A 108 -8.13 -13.75 -1.80
C LYS A 108 -7.77 -12.97 -0.53
N ARG A 109 -8.74 -12.22 0.01
CA ARG A 109 -8.57 -11.46 1.26
C ARG A 109 -9.80 -11.54 2.15
N PRO A 110 -9.66 -11.33 3.48
CA PRO A 110 -10.78 -11.12 4.39
C PRO A 110 -11.69 -9.99 3.91
N LYS A 111 -13.00 -10.15 4.11
CA LYS A 111 -14.02 -9.15 3.73
C LYS A 111 -14.03 -7.94 4.65
N GLU A 112 -13.70 -8.17 5.93
CA GLU A 112 -13.69 -7.14 6.96
C GLU A 112 -12.70 -7.50 8.08
N PHE A 113 -12.22 -6.48 8.78
CA PHE A 113 -11.34 -6.61 9.94
C PHE A 113 -11.39 -5.33 10.77
N GLU A 114 -11.05 -5.47 12.04
CA GLU A 114 -10.86 -4.34 12.94
C GLU A 114 -9.37 -4.06 13.12
N VAL A 115 -8.98 -2.80 13.08
CA VAL A 115 -7.58 -2.38 13.17
C VAL A 115 -7.45 -1.15 14.06
N ARG A 116 -6.39 -1.13 14.86
CA ARG A 116 -5.93 0.03 15.62
C ARG A 116 -4.78 0.70 14.86
N PHE A 117 -4.84 2.01 14.66
CA PHE A 117 -3.79 2.82 14.03
C PHE A 117 -3.85 4.26 14.52
N SER A 118 -2.83 5.06 14.20
CA SER A 118 -2.83 6.50 14.44
C SER A 118 -2.98 7.27 13.13
N GLY A 119 -3.61 8.43 13.20
CA GLY A 119 -3.53 9.45 12.16
C GLY A 119 -2.16 10.14 12.11
N TRP A 120 -1.95 11.02 11.16
CA TRP A 120 -0.73 11.85 11.07
C TRP A 120 -0.56 12.79 12.29
N ASP A 121 -1.64 13.10 12.96
CA ASP A 121 -1.69 13.89 14.21
C ASP A 121 -1.28 13.08 15.46
N GLY A 122 -0.97 11.79 15.30
CA GLY A 122 -0.60 10.89 16.38
C GLY A 122 -1.80 10.34 17.17
N VAL A 123 -3.03 10.81 16.89
CA VAL A 123 -4.23 10.33 17.58
C VAL A 123 -4.53 8.89 17.15
N ALA A 124 -4.52 7.97 18.13
CA ALA A 124 -4.79 6.56 17.89
C ALA A 124 -6.28 6.25 18.02
N GLY A 125 -6.79 5.43 17.12
CA GLY A 125 -8.17 4.94 17.14
C GLY A 125 -8.27 3.49 16.68
N THR A 126 -9.44 2.90 16.88
CA THR A 126 -9.78 1.55 16.38
C THR A 126 -10.98 1.69 15.45
N THR A 127 -10.88 1.06 14.27
CA THR A 127 -11.89 1.18 13.20
C THR A 127 -12.09 -0.14 12.51
N MET A 128 -13.33 -0.43 12.14
CA MET A 128 -13.71 -1.56 11.29
C MET A 128 -13.63 -1.15 9.82
N PHE A 129 -12.84 -1.87 9.03
CA PHE A 129 -12.82 -1.73 7.57
C PHE A 129 -13.56 -2.90 6.91
N LYS A 130 -14.32 -2.60 5.83
CA LYS A 130 -15.12 -3.57 5.07
C LYS A 130 -14.98 -3.37 3.57
N GLY A 131 -15.24 -4.44 2.81
CA GLY A 131 -15.34 -4.39 1.36
C GLY A 131 -14.06 -3.94 0.66
N TYR A 132 -14.20 -3.01 -0.30
CA TYR A 132 -13.07 -2.56 -1.11
C TYR A 132 -12.01 -1.81 -0.29
N THR A 133 -12.42 -0.96 0.67
CA THR A 133 -11.49 -0.24 1.54
C THR A 133 -10.68 -1.18 2.41
N ALA A 134 -11.30 -2.27 2.91
CA ALA A 134 -10.57 -3.31 3.63
C ALA A 134 -9.50 -3.97 2.75
N ARG A 135 -9.79 -4.20 1.48
CA ARG A 135 -8.84 -4.75 0.51
C ARG A 135 -7.63 -3.83 0.30
N VAL A 136 -7.89 -2.55 0.04
CA VAL A 136 -6.83 -1.54 -0.13
C VAL A 136 -5.97 -1.47 1.12
N PHE A 137 -6.58 -1.38 2.30
CA PHE A 137 -5.85 -1.35 3.56
C PHE A 137 -4.92 -2.56 3.75
N LEU A 138 -5.42 -3.78 3.51
CA LEU A 138 -4.62 -5.00 3.65
C LEU A 138 -3.51 -5.10 2.59
N HIS A 139 -3.70 -4.52 1.41
CA HIS A 139 -2.66 -4.42 0.39
C HIS A 139 -1.51 -3.52 0.88
N GLU A 140 -1.85 -2.34 1.43
CA GLU A 140 -0.86 -1.41 1.97
C GLU A 140 -0.18 -1.95 3.25
N LEU A 141 -0.93 -2.66 4.11
CA LEU A 141 -0.37 -3.32 5.29
C LEU A 141 0.65 -4.40 4.89
N ASP A 142 0.36 -5.20 3.86
CA ASP A 142 1.31 -6.19 3.33
C ASP A 142 2.63 -5.51 2.92
N HIS A 143 2.60 -4.36 2.26
CA HIS A 143 3.81 -3.61 1.92
C HIS A 143 4.65 -3.24 3.15
N LEU A 144 4.01 -2.86 4.27
CA LEU A 144 4.73 -2.57 5.52
C LEU A 144 5.39 -3.81 6.13
N ASP A 145 4.84 -4.98 5.85
CA ASP A 145 5.35 -6.28 6.31
C ASP A 145 6.32 -6.93 5.30
N GLY A 146 6.74 -6.20 4.26
CA GLY A 146 7.64 -6.69 3.21
C GLY A 146 7.01 -7.73 2.29
N ILE A 147 5.68 -7.77 2.23
CA ILE A 147 4.89 -8.71 1.44
C ILE A 147 4.34 -7.99 0.20
N THR A 148 4.46 -8.61 -0.96
CA THR A 148 3.85 -8.09 -2.19
C THR A 148 2.61 -8.92 -2.56
N PHE A 149 1.62 -8.29 -3.21
CA PHE A 149 0.36 -8.95 -3.58
C PHE A 149 0.54 -10.19 -4.46
N GLN A 150 1.67 -10.30 -5.16
CA GLN A 150 2.04 -11.47 -5.97
C GLN A 150 2.14 -12.75 -5.12
N SER A 151 2.67 -12.66 -3.90
CA SER A 151 2.78 -13.80 -2.99
C SER A 151 1.45 -14.25 -2.39
N LYS A 152 0.42 -13.39 -2.47
CA LYS A 152 -0.96 -13.68 -2.02
C LYS A 152 -1.84 -14.27 -3.13
N ALA A 153 -1.41 -14.16 -4.39
CA ALA A 153 -2.12 -14.76 -5.51
C ALA A 153 -1.85 -16.26 -5.61
N SER A 154 -2.81 -17.02 -6.14
CA SER A 154 -2.53 -18.40 -6.52
C SER A 154 -1.51 -18.44 -7.66
N ARG A 155 -0.75 -19.54 -7.74
CA ARG A 155 0.22 -19.74 -8.83
C ARG A 155 -0.43 -19.58 -10.21
N PHE A 156 -1.64 -20.10 -10.37
CA PHE A 156 -2.40 -19.96 -11.62
C PHE A 156 -2.67 -18.49 -11.97
N HIS A 157 -3.17 -17.69 -11.02
CA HIS A 157 -3.45 -16.28 -11.26
C HIS A 157 -2.19 -15.46 -11.52
N LEU A 158 -1.08 -15.78 -10.85
CA LEU A 158 0.20 -15.14 -11.07
C LEU A 158 0.75 -15.41 -12.48
N GLU A 159 0.72 -16.67 -12.93
CA GLU A 159 1.17 -17.07 -14.28
C GLU A 159 0.29 -16.41 -15.36
N GLN A 160 -1.03 -16.42 -15.20
CA GLN A 160 -1.97 -15.78 -16.10
C GLN A 160 -1.70 -14.28 -16.24
N ALA A 161 -1.59 -13.56 -15.12
CA ALA A 161 -1.32 -12.12 -15.09
C ALA A 161 0.04 -11.77 -15.74
N THR A 162 1.08 -12.54 -15.43
CA THR A 162 2.41 -12.34 -15.99
C THR A 162 2.42 -12.55 -17.52
N ASN A 163 1.72 -13.56 -18.02
CA ASN A 163 1.62 -13.82 -19.45
C ASN A 163 0.83 -12.72 -20.17
N GLN A 164 -0.23 -12.23 -19.56
CA GLN A 164 -1.02 -11.11 -20.08
C GLN A 164 -0.18 -9.83 -20.16
N LEU A 165 0.58 -9.49 -19.12
CA LEU A 165 1.49 -8.34 -19.11
C LEU A 165 2.57 -8.44 -20.22
N LYS A 166 3.17 -9.62 -20.38
CA LYS A 166 4.15 -9.87 -21.45
C LYS A 166 3.54 -9.63 -22.85
N LYS A 167 2.29 -10.10 -23.06
CA LYS A 167 1.58 -9.91 -24.34
C LYS A 167 1.31 -8.42 -24.60
N MET A 168 0.81 -7.67 -23.60
CA MET A 168 0.57 -6.23 -23.70
C MET A 168 1.85 -5.44 -24.03
N ASN A 169 2.96 -5.77 -23.36
CA ASN A 169 4.24 -5.10 -23.59
C ASN A 169 4.83 -5.38 -24.99
N ARG A 170 4.57 -6.57 -25.57
CA ARG A 170 4.94 -6.87 -26.98
C ARG A 170 4.14 -6.00 -27.96
N ILE A 171 2.83 -5.86 -27.75
CA ILE A 171 1.96 -5.02 -28.60
C ILE A 171 2.44 -3.57 -28.56
N LYS A 172 2.73 -3.02 -27.38
CA LYS A 172 3.22 -1.63 -27.23
C LYS A 172 4.59 -1.37 -27.88
N LYS A 173 5.43 -2.39 -28.08
CA LYS A 173 6.72 -2.24 -28.75
C LYS A 173 6.62 -2.22 -30.28
N HIS A 174 5.49 -2.66 -30.82
CA HIS A 174 5.26 -2.77 -32.28
C HIS A 174 4.20 -1.75 -32.78
N ALA A 175 3.66 -0.92 -31.91
CA ALA A 175 2.79 0.20 -32.21
C ALA A 175 3.55 1.53 -32.13
#